data_fd10bee1b5420c7647f1506b42166e23
#
_entry.id   fd10bee1b5420c7647f1506b42166e23
#
_cell.length_a   1.000
_cell.length_b   1.000
_cell.length_c   1.000
_cell.angle_alpha   90.00
_cell.angle_beta   90.00
_cell.angle_gamma   90.00
#
_symmetry.space_group_name_H-M   'P 1'
#
loop_
_entity.id
_entity.type
_entity.pdbx_description
1 polymer ?
#
loop_
_entity_poly.entity_id
_entity_poly.type
_entity_poly.pdbx_seq_one_letter_code
_entity_poly.pdbx_strand_id
1 'polypeptide(L)'
;HKPKAFLLENVKNLKSHDGGRTWGVIQETLEELGYHIHNKVIDAKLVVPQHRERVFIVGFREDVEFEFPEIEPRNLKLKHILDEDVPEKYTLSDHLWNYLQEYKEKHRKRGNGFGYGLVTPEDTARTLSARYHKDGSEILISQPSMNPRRLTPRECSRLMGFPSDFIIPVSDTQAYRQFGNAVVASLVDCLAESIVGAMKNRKEPLEAIEAEE
;
A
#
# COMPACT_ATOMS: atom_id res chain seq x y z
N HIS A 1 18.97 -2.24 17.52
CA HIS A 1 18.43 -3.51 18.07
C HIS A 1 18.90 -4.76 17.31
N LYS A 2 19.37 -4.60 16.09
CA LYS A 2 19.87 -5.69 15.24
C LYS A 2 18.87 -6.89 15.17
N PRO A 3 17.63 -6.70 14.68
CA PRO A 3 16.67 -7.79 14.57
C PRO A 3 17.21 -8.92 13.67
N LYS A 4 16.72 -10.14 13.87
CA LYS A 4 17.11 -11.30 13.03
C LYS A 4 16.66 -11.13 11.58
N ALA A 5 15.50 -10.52 11.39
CA ALA A 5 14.96 -10.13 10.09
C ALA A 5 14.18 -8.82 10.20
N PHE A 6 13.98 -8.15 9.08
CA PHE A 6 13.13 -6.98 8.97
C PHE A 6 12.36 -6.95 7.63
N LEU A 7 11.26 -6.24 7.62
CA LEU A 7 10.50 -5.87 6.43
C LEU A 7 10.35 -4.35 6.41
N LEU A 8 10.83 -3.71 5.35
CA LEU A 8 10.63 -2.26 5.09
C LEU A 8 9.78 -2.06 3.85
N GLU A 9 9.02 -0.98 3.84
CA GLU A 9 8.18 -0.58 2.69
C GLU A 9 8.48 0.86 2.29
N ASN A 10 8.44 1.13 0.98
CA ASN A 10 8.50 2.48 0.46
C ASN A 10 7.82 2.58 -0.92
N VAL A 11 7.65 3.80 -1.43
CA VAL A 11 7.15 4.01 -2.79
C VAL A 11 8.10 3.39 -3.83
N LYS A 12 7.55 2.85 -4.93
CA LYS A 12 8.37 2.19 -5.97
C LYS A 12 9.48 3.09 -6.54
N ASN A 13 9.22 4.41 -6.58
CA ASN A 13 10.16 5.38 -7.13
C ASN A 13 11.43 5.56 -6.29
N LEU A 14 11.49 5.01 -5.07
CA LEU A 14 12.71 4.96 -4.26
C LEU A 14 13.88 4.35 -5.04
N LYS A 15 13.61 3.31 -5.85
CA LYS A 15 14.64 2.63 -6.64
C LYS A 15 15.24 3.49 -7.76
N SER A 16 14.48 4.45 -8.28
CA SER A 16 14.92 5.36 -9.34
C SER A 16 15.23 6.78 -8.84
N HIS A 17 14.98 7.05 -7.55
CA HIS A 17 15.21 8.36 -6.97
C HIS A 17 16.69 8.75 -7.08
N ASP A 18 16.90 10.00 -7.53
CA ASP A 18 18.24 10.56 -7.72
C ASP A 18 19.14 9.68 -8.62
N GLY A 19 18.57 9.17 -9.72
CA GLY A 19 19.29 8.29 -10.66
C GLY A 19 19.69 6.93 -10.05
N GLY A 20 19.01 6.48 -9.00
CA GLY A 20 19.30 5.23 -8.28
C GLY A 20 20.27 5.39 -7.11
N ARG A 21 20.88 6.56 -6.92
CA ARG A 21 21.85 6.78 -5.82
C ARG A 21 21.25 6.55 -4.44
N THR A 22 20.03 7.03 -4.21
CA THR A 22 19.33 6.83 -2.93
C THR A 22 19.17 5.35 -2.61
N TRP A 23 18.80 4.55 -3.63
CA TRP A 23 18.67 3.12 -3.48
C TRP A 23 20.02 2.45 -3.15
N GLY A 24 21.08 2.80 -3.88
CA GLY A 24 22.43 2.30 -3.65
C GLY A 24 22.90 2.52 -2.20
N VAL A 25 22.75 3.76 -1.69
CA VAL A 25 23.12 4.09 -0.30
C VAL A 25 22.33 3.26 0.71
N ILE A 26 21.01 3.06 0.50
CA ILE A 26 20.20 2.23 1.41
C ILE A 26 20.68 0.79 1.39
N GLN A 27 20.91 0.23 0.21
CA GLN A 27 21.37 -1.14 0.06
C GLN A 27 22.74 -1.36 0.70
N GLU A 28 23.73 -0.55 0.34
CA GLU A 28 25.08 -0.60 0.91
C GLU A 28 25.07 -0.49 2.45
N THR A 29 24.30 0.47 2.99
CA THR A 29 24.19 0.65 4.45
C THR A 29 23.62 -0.59 5.14
N LEU A 30 22.59 -1.22 4.56
CA LEU A 30 21.99 -2.42 5.15
C LEU A 30 22.93 -3.63 5.06
N GLU A 31 23.67 -3.77 3.97
CA GLU A 31 24.68 -4.81 3.77
C GLU A 31 25.87 -4.62 4.73
N GLU A 32 26.37 -3.38 4.90
CA GLU A 32 27.39 -3.04 5.90
C GLU A 32 26.95 -3.33 7.35
N LEU A 33 25.65 -3.23 7.64
CA LEU A 33 25.08 -3.64 8.92
C LEU A 33 24.95 -5.15 9.08
N GLY A 34 25.38 -5.93 8.08
CA GLY A 34 25.44 -7.39 8.09
C GLY A 34 24.09 -8.03 7.74
N TYR A 35 23.30 -7.43 6.84
CA TYR A 35 22.05 -8.02 6.36
C TYR A 35 22.17 -8.49 4.91
N HIS A 36 21.62 -9.65 4.64
CA HIS A 36 21.35 -10.16 3.30
C HIS A 36 20.00 -9.59 2.81
N ILE A 37 20.01 -8.84 1.70
CA ILE A 37 18.89 -8.00 1.28
C ILE A 37 18.18 -8.58 0.06
N HIS A 38 16.88 -8.71 0.17
CA HIS A 38 15.97 -9.05 -0.93
C HIS A 38 14.99 -7.89 -1.14
N ASN A 39 14.65 -7.59 -2.40
CA ASN A 39 13.67 -6.54 -2.66
C ASN A 39 12.81 -6.86 -3.88
N LYS A 40 11.53 -6.49 -3.81
CA LYS A 40 10.56 -6.65 -4.91
C LYS A 40 9.55 -5.50 -4.90
N VAL A 41 9.20 -5.01 -6.09
CA VAL A 41 8.05 -4.10 -6.23
C VAL A 41 6.79 -4.95 -6.41
N ILE A 42 5.81 -4.72 -5.54
CA ILE A 42 4.54 -5.45 -5.56
C ILE A 42 3.40 -4.45 -5.65
N ASP A 43 2.42 -4.73 -6.51
CA ASP A 43 1.17 -3.98 -6.60
C ASP A 43 0.12 -4.64 -5.72
N ALA A 44 -0.40 -3.89 -4.76
CA ALA A 44 -1.43 -4.39 -3.83
C ALA A 44 -2.76 -4.78 -4.51
N LYS A 45 -2.96 -4.45 -5.79
CA LYS A 45 -4.13 -4.90 -6.57
C LYS A 45 -4.32 -6.41 -6.59
N LEU A 46 -3.29 -7.18 -6.27
CA LEU A 46 -3.38 -8.63 -6.11
C LEU A 46 -4.33 -9.03 -4.98
N VAL A 47 -4.40 -8.24 -3.91
CA VAL A 47 -5.12 -8.57 -2.68
C VAL A 47 -6.20 -7.58 -2.26
N VAL A 48 -6.21 -6.36 -2.84
CA VAL A 48 -7.21 -5.30 -2.59
C VAL A 48 -7.59 -4.59 -3.90
N PRO A 49 -8.76 -3.95 -4.02
CA PRO A 49 -9.17 -3.27 -5.23
C PRO A 49 -8.51 -1.89 -5.41
N GLN A 50 -7.18 -1.86 -5.30
CA GLN A 50 -6.38 -0.63 -5.34
C GLN A 50 -5.06 -0.85 -6.06
N HIS A 51 -4.73 -0.01 -7.05
CA HIS A 51 -3.38 0.11 -7.58
C HIS A 51 -2.50 0.84 -6.58
N ARG A 52 -1.61 0.10 -5.90
CA ARG A 52 -0.65 0.62 -4.95
C ARG A 52 0.67 -0.14 -5.07
N GLU A 53 1.55 0.35 -5.93
CA GLU A 53 2.87 -0.24 -6.11
C GLU A 53 3.83 0.27 -5.03
N ARG A 54 4.46 -0.67 -4.32
CA ARG A 54 5.45 -0.40 -3.27
C ARG A 54 6.65 -1.30 -3.44
N VAL A 55 7.83 -0.76 -3.13
CA VAL A 55 9.00 -1.61 -2.96
C VAL A 55 8.99 -2.15 -1.54
N PHE A 56 9.11 -3.47 -1.44
CA PHE A 56 9.33 -4.18 -0.18
C PHE A 56 10.78 -4.62 -0.12
N ILE A 57 11.41 -4.42 1.04
CA ILE A 57 12.79 -4.76 1.31
C ILE A 57 12.80 -5.69 2.51
N VAL A 58 13.25 -6.92 2.29
CA VAL A 58 13.41 -7.93 3.34
C VAL A 58 14.91 -8.11 3.61
N GLY A 59 15.29 -8.09 4.85
CA GLY A 59 16.67 -8.34 5.24
C GLY A 59 16.76 -9.40 6.33
N PHE A 60 17.74 -10.28 6.20
CA PHE A 60 18.07 -11.31 7.19
C PHE A 60 19.50 -11.12 7.67
N ARG A 61 19.76 -11.32 8.97
CA ARG A 61 21.13 -11.27 9.52
C ARG A 61 21.98 -12.48 9.16
N GLU A 62 21.34 -13.55 8.85
CA GLU A 62 21.97 -14.80 8.42
C GLU A 62 21.64 -15.02 6.95
N ASP A 63 22.46 -15.77 6.25
CA ASP A 63 22.19 -16.16 4.87
C ASP A 63 21.03 -17.17 4.85
N VAL A 64 19.85 -16.66 4.51
CA VAL A 64 18.61 -17.42 4.46
C VAL A 64 18.13 -17.47 3.02
N GLU A 65 17.84 -18.65 2.51
CA GLU A 65 17.19 -18.80 1.21
C GLU A 65 15.78 -18.24 1.30
N PHE A 66 15.55 -17.12 0.60
CA PHE A 66 14.27 -16.41 0.63
C PHE A 66 13.86 -15.98 -0.77
N GLU A 67 12.61 -16.29 -1.10
CA GLU A 67 11.92 -15.76 -2.27
C GLU A 67 10.61 -15.10 -1.86
N PHE A 68 10.28 -13.98 -2.53
CA PHE A 68 8.99 -13.35 -2.34
C PHE A 68 7.87 -14.30 -2.81
N PRO A 69 6.78 -14.42 -2.04
CA PRO A 69 5.70 -15.33 -2.39
C PRO A 69 5.06 -14.98 -3.73
N GLU A 70 4.60 -15.99 -4.45
CA GLU A 70 3.64 -15.82 -5.51
C GLU A 70 2.26 -15.60 -4.90
N ILE A 71 1.64 -14.46 -5.23
CA ILE A 71 0.36 -14.05 -4.68
C ILE A 71 -0.70 -14.17 -5.78
N GLU A 72 -1.61 -15.11 -5.62
CA GLU A 72 -2.73 -15.29 -6.55
C GLU A 72 -3.65 -14.07 -6.54
N PRO A 73 -3.97 -13.47 -7.71
CA PRO A 73 -4.84 -12.32 -7.79
C PRO A 73 -6.27 -12.64 -7.32
N ARG A 74 -6.74 -11.94 -6.30
CA ARG A 74 -8.12 -12.08 -5.79
C ARG A 74 -9.17 -11.43 -6.68
N ASN A 75 -8.75 -10.66 -7.69
CA ASN A 75 -9.61 -9.95 -8.66
C ASN A 75 -10.72 -9.11 -8.01
N LEU A 76 -10.40 -8.48 -6.88
CA LEU A 76 -11.32 -7.65 -6.13
C LEU A 76 -11.67 -6.36 -6.88
N LYS A 77 -12.92 -5.92 -6.70
CA LYS A 77 -13.48 -4.68 -7.21
C LYS A 77 -13.93 -3.82 -6.05
N LEU A 78 -14.10 -2.51 -6.27
CA LEU A 78 -14.55 -1.59 -5.23
C LEU A 78 -15.85 -2.03 -4.56
N LYS A 79 -16.80 -2.61 -5.30
CA LYS A 79 -18.04 -3.15 -4.71
C LYS A 79 -17.84 -4.10 -3.52
N HIS A 80 -16.69 -4.77 -3.41
CA HIS A 80 -16.41 -5.69 -2.31
C HIS A 80 -16.01 -4.98 -1.01
N ILE A 81 -15.75 -3.67 -1.08
CA ILE A 81 -15.35 -2.87 0.09
C ILE A 81 -16.29 -1.70 0.39
N LEU A 82 -17.18 -1.35 -0.54
CA LEU A 82 -18.12 -0.24 -0.38
C LEU A 82 -19.29 -0.63 0.54
N ASP A 83 -19.74 0.35 1.32
CA ASP A 83 -20.97 0.26 2.12
C ASP A 83 -22.18 0.60 1.24
N GLU A 84 -23.33 -0.03 1.49
CA GLU A 84 -24.59 0.24 0.77
C GLU A 84 -25.16 1.59 1.20
N ASP A 85 -25.21 1.83 2.51
CA ASP A 85 -25.71 3.06 3.11
C ASP A 85 -24.55 3.93 3.60
N VAL A 86 -24.35 5.06 2.93
CA VAL A 86 -23.28 6.00 3.27
C VAL A 86 -23.87 7.36 3.62
N PRO A 87 -23.52 7.94 4.78
CA PRO A 87 -23.99 9.28 5.17
C PRO A 87 -23.69 10.34 4.10
N GLU A 88 -24.68 11.23 3.87
CA GLU A 88 -24.60 12.30 2.85
C GLU A 88 -23.37 13.21 3.01
N LYS A 89 -22.83 13.34 4.22
CA LYS A 89 -21.60 14.14 4.50
C LYS A 89 -20.38 13.72 3.65
N TYR A 90 -20.40 12.54 3.07
CA TYR A 90 -19.32 12.07 2.19
C TYR A 90 -19.55 12.42 0.72
N THR A 91 -20.75 12.82 0.34
CA THR A 91 -21.07 13.36 -0.99
C THR A 91 -20.47 14.76 -1.15
N LEU A 92 -19.85 15.03 -2.28
CA LEU A 92 -19.26 16.33 -2.56
C LEU A 92 -20.36 17.38 -2.72
N SER A 93 -20.18 18.57 -2.13
CA SER A 93 -21.03 19.71 -2.42
C SER A 93 -20.90 20.13 -3.89
N ASP A 94 -21.93 20.78 -4.45
CA ASP A 94 -21.89 21.32 -5.82
C ASP A 94 -20.69 22.24 -6.02
N HIS A 95 -20.40 23.09 -5.02
CA HIS A 95 -19.26 23.99 -5.07
C HIS A 95 -17.93 23.24 -5.23
N LEU A 96 -17.70 22.19 -4.43
CA LEU A 96 -16.44 21.42 -4.50
C LEU A 96 -16.38 20.60 -5.80
N TRP A 97 -17.49 20.00 -6.21
CA TRP A 97 -17.53 19.20 -7.43
C TRP A 97 -17.28 20.06 -8.68
N ASN A 98 -17.92 21.23 -8.79
CA ASN A 98 -17.70 22.16 -9.89
C ASN A 98 -16.25 22.66 -9.90
N TYR A 99 -15.69 23.03 -8.72
CA TYR A 99 -14.29 23.42 -8.62
C TYR A 99 -13.34 22.36 -9.15
N LEU A 100 -13.54 21.09 -8.79
CA LEU A 100 -12.67 19.98 -9.25
C LEU A 100 -12.74 19.82 -10.77
N GLN A 101 -13.93 19.96 -11.36
CA GLN A 101 -14.13 19.88 -12.82
C GLN A 101 -13.42 21.03 -13.55
N GLU A 102 -13.62 22.26 -13.09
CA GLU A 102 -12.97 23.45 -13.65
C GLU A 102 -11.44 23.37 -13.51
N TYR A 103 -10.96 22.92 -12.35
CA TYR A 103 -9.54 22.77 -12.07
C TYR A 103 -8.91 21.72 -12.99
N LYS A 104 -9.56 20.58 -13.22
CA LYS A 104 -9.14 19.58 -14.18
C LYS A 104 -9.03 20.13 -15.59
N GLU A 105 -10.05 20.88 -16.04
CA GLU A 105 -10.07 21.48 -17.37
C GLU A 105 -8.96 22.52 -17.55
N LYS A 106 -8.73 23.37 -16.53
CA LYS A 106 -7.64 24.35 -16.50
C LYS A 106 -6.27 23.68 -16.64
N HIS A 107 -6.04 22.55 -15.94
CA HIS A 107 -4.79 21.81 -16.02
C HIS A 107 -4.63 21.09 -17.37
N ARG A 108 -5.70 20.53 -17.90
CA ARG A 108 -5.73 19.92 -19.24
C ARG A 108 -5.29 20.93 -20.33
N LYS A 109 -5.81 22.15 -20.28
CA LYS A 109 -5.45 23.23 -21.22
C LYS A 109 -3.98 23.64 -21.11
N ARG A 110 -3.35 23.44 -19.96
CA ARG A 110 -1.91 23.73 -19.70
C ARG A 110 -0.99 22.55 -19.97
N GLY A 111 -1.51 21.42 -20.44
CA GLY A 111 -0.73 20.18 -20.62
C GLY A 111 -0.31 19.50 -19.33
N ASN A 112 -0.89 19.89 -18.18
CA ASN A 112 -0.59 19.31 -16.88
C ASN A 112 -1.54 18.14 -16.56
N GLY A 113 -1.00 17.10 -15.90
CA GLY A 113 -1.72 15.87 -15.56
C GLY A 113 -2.52 15.92 -14.26
N PHE A 114 -3.23 17.01 -13.94
CA PHE A 114 -4.17 16.96 -12.83
C PHE A 114 -5.46 16.25 -13.24
N GLY A 115 -5.98 15.39 -12.37
CA GLY A 115 -7.31 14.78 -12.56
C GLY A 115 -7.78 14.12 -11.29
N TYR A 116 -9.09 14.29 -10.99
CA TYR A 116 -9.74 13.47 -9.98
C TYR A 116 -9.92 12.04 -10.49
N GLY A 117 -10.00 11.07 -9.59
CA GLY A 117 -10.25 9.66 -9.89
C GLY A 117 -11.72 9.32 -9.70
N LEU A 118 -12.57 9.58 -10.72
CA LEU A 118 -13.96 9.12 -10.69
C LEU A 118 -14.01 7.64 -11.08
N VAL A 119 -14.60 6.83 -10.22
CA VAL A 119 -14.68 5.37 -10.34
C VAL A 119 -16.07 4.86 -10.02
N THR A 120 -16.39 3.69 -10.53
CA THR A 120 -17.62 2.94 -10.26
C THR A 120 -17.34 1.77 -9.31
N PRO A 121 -18.36 1.12 -8.74
CA PRO A 121 -18.17 -0.09 -7.93
C PRO A 121 -17.44 -1.25 -8.65
N GLU A 122 -17.46 -1.28 -9.98
CA GLU A 122 -16.81 -2.31 -10.80
C GLU A 122 -15.34 -2.01 -11.13
N ASP A 123 -14.84 -0.87 -10.69
CA ASP A 123 -13.47 -0.44 -10.97
C ASP A 123 -12.49 -0.85 -9.87
N THR A 124 -11.21 -0.60 -10.14
CA THR A 124 -10.10 -0.64 -9.19
C THR A 124 -9.65 0.80 -8.92
N ALA A 125 -9.47 1.16 -7.66
CA ALA A 125 -9.08 2.50 -7.26
C ALA A 125 -7.61 2.80 -7.58
N ARG A 126 -7.30 4.10 -7.66
CA ARG A 126 -5.94 4.63 -7.56
C ARG A 126 -5.41 4.48 -6.13
N THR A 127 -4.13 4.77 -5.96
CA THR A 127 -3.49 4.79 -4.63
C THR A 127 -4.17 5.80 -3.70
N LEU A 128 -4.68 5.33 -2.57
CA LEU A 128 -5.11 6.16 -1.44
C LEU A 128 -3.90 6.84 -0.84
N SER A 129 -3.88 8.17 -0.77
CA SER A 129 -2.78 8.93 -0.18
C SER A 129 -3.15 9.54 1.17
N ALA A 130 -2.14 9.93 1.97
CA ALA A 130 -2.36 10.66 3.21
C ALA A 130 -3.06 12.01 3.01
N ARG A 131 -3.09 12.54 1.78
CA ARG A 131 -3.74 13.80 1.43
C ARG A 131 -5.24 13.64 1.18
N TYR A 132 -5.76 12.43 1.12
CA TYR A 132 -7.17 12.12 0.88
C TYR A 132 -8.14 12.87 1.81
N HIS A 133 -7.68 13.20 3.02
CA HIS A 133 -8.45 14.01 3.98
C HIS A 133 -8.81 15.41 3.49
N LYS A 134 -8.15 15.95 2.46
CA LYS A 134 -8.40 17.31 1.95
C LYS A 134 -9.71 17.36 1.15
N ASP A 135 -9.69 16.86 -0.07
CA ASP A 135 -10.82 16.90 -1.00
C ASP A 135 -11.27 15.51 -1.49
N GLY A 136 -10.48 14.47 -1.19
CA GLY A 136 -10.76 13.10 -1.59
C GLY A 136 -10.67 12.85 -3.09
N SER A 137 -10.04 13.78 -3.83
CA SER A 137 -10.07 13.76 -5.30
C SER A 137 -9.36 12.57 -5.94
N GLU A 138 -8.51 11.86 -5.21
CA GLU A 138 -7.86 10.67 -5.76
C GLU A 138 -8.85 9.54 -6.06
N ILE A 139 -9.90 9.37 -5.22
CA ILE A 139 -10.88 8.29 -5.33
C ILE A 139 -12.28 8.84 -5.04
N LEU A 140 -13.04 9.09 -6.08
CA LEU A 140 -14.41 9.54 -5.99
C LEU A 140 -15.34 8.47 -6.55
N ILE A 141 -16.30 8.02 -5.75
CA ILE A 141 -17.27 7.01 -6.14
C ILE A 141 -18.44 7.71 -6.85
N SER A 142 -18.72 7.30 -8.09
CA SER A 142 -19.86 7.81 -8.84
C SER A 142 -21.18 7.38 -8.18
N GLN A 143 -22.16 8.29 -8.15
CA GLN A 143 -23.49 8.04 -7.61
C GLN A 143 -24.54 8.35 -8.68
N PRO A 144 -25.62 7.56 -8.81
CA PRO A 144 -26.72 7.89 -9.70
C PRO A 144 -27.40 9.21 -9.29
N SER A 145 -27.53 10.13 -10.22
CA SER A 145 -28.27 11.41 -10.05
C SER A 145 -27.76 12.34 -8.93
N MET A 146 -26.55 12.08 -8.41
CA MET A 146 -25.93 12.88 -7.35
C MET A 146 -24.46 13.17 -7.68
N ASN A 147 -23.89 14.16 -6.98
CA ASN A 147 -22.45 14.37 -7.01
C ASN A 147 -21.70 13.12 -6.53
N PRO A 148 -20.48 12.87 -7.00
CA PRO A 148 -19.70 11.76 -6.49
C PRO A 148 -19.40 11.93 -5.01
N ARG A 149 -19.11 10.81 -4.33
CA ARG A 149 -18.76 10.82 -2.93
C ARG A 149 -17.32 10.35 -2.66
N ARG A 150 -16.80 10.74 -1.53
CA ARG A 150 -15.56 10.16 -0.99
C ARG A 150 -15.83 8.79 -0.39
N LEU A 151 -14.79 8.01 -0.22
CA LEU A 151 -14.82 6.82 0.64
C LEU A 151 -15.02 7.21 2.09
N THR A 152 -15.73 6.39 2.85
CA THR A 152 -15.77 6.50 4.31
C THR A 152 -14.45 6.03 4.93
N PRO A 153 -14.12 6.37 6.19
CA PRO A 153 -12.97 5.80 6.89
C PRO A 153 -13.01 4.26 6.96
N ARG A 154 -14.20 3.67 7.07
CA ARG A 154 -14.38 2.22 7.07
C ARG A 154 -14.05 1.61 5.72
N GLU A 155 -14.50 2.20 4.65
CA GLU A 155 -14.16 1.78 3.28
C GLU A 155 -12.65 1.94 3.01
N CYS A 156 -12.03 3.02 3.50
CA CYS A 156 -10.57 3.18 3.43
C CYS A 156 -9.81 2.08 4.19
N SER A 157 -10.31 1.68 5.36
CA SER A 157 -9.71 0.58 6.13
C SER A 157 -9.75 -0.73 5.34
N ARG A 158 -10.90 -1.08 4.73
CA ARG A 158 -11.04 -2.27 3.87
C ARG A 158 -10.20 -2.18 2.60
N LEU A 159 -10.13 -0.98 1.99
CA LEU A 159 -9.26 -0.72 0.82
C LEU A 159 -7.78 -0.93 1.13
N MET A 160 -7.39 -0.77 2.40
CA MET A 160 -6.05 -1.06 2.91
C MET A 160 -5.91 -2.47 3.48
N GLY A 161 -6.91 -3.35 3.29
CA GLY A 161 -6.86 -4.76 3.68
C GLY A 161 -6.93 -5.01 5.19
N PHE A 162 -7.39 -4.02 5.99
CA PHE A 162 -7.63 -4.23 7.40
C PHE A 162 -8.91 -5.07 7.62
N PRO A 163 -8.98 -5.87 8.68
CA PRO A 163 -10.16 -6.66 8.99
C PRO A 163 -11.37 -5.77 9.31
N SER A 164 -12.59 -6.31 9.13
CA SER A 164 -13.83 -5.53 9.25
C SER A 164 -14.12 -5.04 10.66
N ASP A 165 -13.59 -5.72 11.67
CA ASP A 165 -13.69 -5.40 13.09
C ASP A 165 -12.60 -4.45 13.60
N PHE A 166 -11.68 -4.02 12.71
CA PHE A 166 -10.63 -3.07 13.07
C PHE A 166 -11.22 -1.78 13.64
N ILE A 167 -10.87 -1.43 14.88
CA ILE A 167 -11.41 -0.26 15.58
C ILE A 167 -10.73 1.01 15.06
N ILE A 168 -11.54 2.02 14.69
CA ILE A 168 -11.06 3.34 14.21
C ILE A 168 -11.40 4.38 15.29
N PRO A 169 -10.55 4.60 16.30
CA PRO A 169 -10.86 5.45 17.45
C PRO A 169 -10.48 6.93 17.24
N VAL A 170 -10.42 7.37 15.99
CA VAL A 170 -9.96 8.71 15.61
C VAL A 170 -10.97 9.41 14.71
N SER A 171 -10.83 10.72 14.52
CA SER A 171 -11.65 11.48 13.57
C SER A 171 -11.45 11.04 12.12
N ASP A 172 -12.45 11.26 11.25
CA ASP A 172 -12.37 10.96 9.82
C ASP A 172 -11.08 11.50 9.19
N THR A 173 -10.71 12.74 9.51
CA THR A 173 -9.47 13.37 9.01
C THR A 173 -8.22 12.60 9.40
N GLN A 174 -8.12 12.16 10.65
CA GLN A 174 -6.97 11.36 11.10
C GLN A 174 -6.99 9.95 10.51
N ALA A 175 -8.17 9.34 10.40
CA ALA A 175 -8.34 8.04 9.76
C ALA A 175 -7.83 8.05 8.31
N TYR A 176 -8.23 9.04 7.51
CA TYR A 176 -7.73 9.19 6.14
C TYR A 176 -6.22 9.33 6.07
N ARG A 177 -5.62 10.13 6.95
CA ARG A 177 -4.16 10.30 7.01
C ARG A 177 -3.46 8.99 7.36
N GLN A 178 -3.98 8.27 8.35
CA GLN A 178 -3.40 7.02 8.83
C GLN A 178 -3.51 5.93 7.76
N PHE A 179 -4.69 5.70 7.19
CA PHE A 179 -4.86 4.71 6.12
C PHE A 179 -4.07 5.05 4.86
N GLY A 180 -3.99 6.33 4.46
CA GLY A 180 -3.17 6.75 3.33
C GLY A 180 -1.67 6.49 3.51
N ASN A 181 -1.18 6.53 4.75
CA ASN A 181 0.22 6.22 5.10
C ASN A 181 0.43 4.76 5.50
N ALA A 182 -0.63 3.98 5.67
CA ALA A 182 -0.51 2.58 6.07
C ALA A 182 0.04 1.70 4.94
N VAL A 183 0.57 0.55 5.31
CA VAL A 183 0.78 -0.58 4.42
C VAL A 183 -0.54 -1.31 4.19
N VAL A 184 -0.66 -2.07 3.09
CA VAL A 184 -1.83 -2.94 2.87
C VAL A 184 -1.68 -4.18 3.75
N ALA A 185 -2.51 -4.28 4.79
CA ALA A 185 -2.39 -5.29 5.84
C ALA A 185 -2.39 -6.72 5.28
N SER A 186 -3.37 -7.05 4.43
CA SER A 186 -3.46 -8.38 3.82
C SER A 186 -2.29 -8.75 2.90
N LEU A 187 -1.56 -7.77 2.34
CA LEU A 187 -0.34 -8.01 1.59
C LEU A 187 0.84 -8.28 2.53
N VAL A 188 0.92 -7.52 3.62
CA VAL A 188 1.98 -7.69 4.62
C VAL A 188 1.84 -9.04 5.32
N ASP A 189 0.63 -9.54 5.56
CA ASP A 189 0.40 -10.90 6.09
C ASP A 189 1.07 -11.96 5.21
N CYS A 190 0.82 -11.93 3.88
CA CYS A 190 1.45 -12.88 2.96
C CYS A 190 2.99 -12.81 2.99
N LEU A 191 3.54 -11.58 3.08
CA LEU A 191 5.00 -11.39 3.15
C LEU A 191 5.56 -11.87 4.50
N ALA A 192 4.87 -11.59 5.59
CA ALA A 192 5.29 -12.01 6.94
C ALA A 192 5.31 -13.53 7.07
N GLU A 193 4.30 -14.23 6.54
CA GLU A 193 4.26 -15.70 6.50
C GLU A 193 5.48 -16.27 5.78
N SER A 194 5.85 -15.71 4.61
CA SER A 194 7.03 -16.15 3.86
C SER A 194 8.33 -15.87 4.60
N ILE A 195 8.48 -14.70 5.24
CA ILE A 195 9.65 -14.35 6.05
C ILE A 195 9.80 -15.32 7.22
N VAL A 196 8.70 -15.56 7.96
CA VAL A 196 8.71 -16.50 9.10
C VAL A 196 8.99 -17.93 8.64
N GLY A 197 8.43 -18.34 7.48
CA GLY A 197 8.69 -19.64 6.86
C GLY A 197 10.19 -19.83 6.55
N ALA A 198 10.80 -18.85 5.88
CA ALA A 198 12.22 -18.88 5.54
C ALA A 198 13.10 -18.96 6.79
N MET A 199 12.75 -18.20 7.85
CA MET A 199 13.48 -18.24 9.13
C MET A 199 13.39 -19.60 9.85
N LYS A 200 12.28 -20.35 9.67
CA LYS A 200 12.08 -21.68 10.28
C LYS A 200 12.76 -22.79 9.49
N ASN A 201 12.82 -22.69 8.18
CA ASN A 201 13.40 -23.68 7.27
C ASN A 201 14.94 -23.57 7.17
N ARG A 202 15.52 -22.75 8.01
CA ARG A 202 16.96 -22.57 8.12
C ARG A 202 17.64 -23.94 8.34
N LYS A 203 18.56 -24.31 7.46
CA LYS A 203 19.48 -25.43 7.72
C LYS A 203 20.34 -25.03 8.94
N GLU A 204 20.21 -25.75 10.04
CA GLU A 204 21.18 -25.63 11.12
C GLU A 204 22.57 -25.90 10.51
N PRO A 205 23.61 -25.10 10.85
CA PRO A 205 24.97 -25.47 10.48
C PRO A 205 25.18 -26.87 11.00
N LEU A 206 25.62 -27.81 10.13
CA LEU A 206 26.17 -29.08 10.57
C LEU A 206 27.29 -28.73 11.55
N GLU A 207 27.05 -28.90 12.85
CA GLU A 207 28.09 -28.87 13.84
C GLU A 207 29.15 -29.88 13.33
N ALA A 208 30.34 -29.38 13.03
CA ALA A 208 31.47 -30.22 12.74
C ALA A 208 31.63 -31.14 13.94
N ILE A 209 31.25 -32.41 13.77
CA ILE A 209 31.65 -33.49 14.69
C ILE A 209 33.14 -33.59 14.47
N GLU A 210 33.91 -32.81 15.25
CA GLU A 210 35.33 -33.10 15.45
C GLU A 210 35.37 -34.50 16.06
N ALA A 211 35.74 -35.46 15.26
CA ALA A 211 36.14 -36.77 15.72
C ALA A 211 37.42 -36.57 16.49
N GLU A 212 37.35 -36.68 17.80
CA GLU A 212 38.52 -37.01 18.63
C GLU A 212 38.94 -38.43 18.29
N GLU A 213 40.10 -38.56 17.66
CA GLU A 213 40.93 -39.73 17.74
C GLU A 213 42.21 -39.41 18.56
#